data_61af79cbb0329bafac363be52bc045b2
#
_entry.id   61af79cbb0329bafac363be52bc045b2
#
_cell.length_a   1.000
_cell.length_b   1.000
_cell.length_c   1.000
_cell.angle_alpha   90.00
_cell.angle_beta   90.00
_cell.angle_gamma   90.00
#
_symmetry.space_group_name_H-M   'P 1'
#
loop_
_entity.id
_entity.type
_entity.pdbx_description
1 polymer ?
#
loop_
_entity_poly.entity_id
_entity_poly.type
_entity_poly.pdbx_seq_one_letter_code
_entity_poly.pdbx_strand_id
1 'polypeptide(L)'
;MRYCFSGTGNSQWVADKLEGLLDDEEGVFGMVFPVYGWGIPKVVEEYVREHQEEIKAAQYVWVVMTCGDDIGYADRVLNKVMGREADTVFSVQMPNTSVCLPGFDVDKDEVATAKVQETRKRLPDIAEAIKNKDKKTEVVRGNFAWVKTYVLRPLFNRFLVTDKYFHTNKNCIQCKRCVRGCPLNNITTDEKGKIVWKHEHCTGCLRCYHRCPCEAIEFGAFTKNKGQKVHDFD
;
A
#
# COMPACT_ATOMS: atom_id res chain seq x y z
N MET A 1 13.15 -5.34 -10.83
CA MET A 1 11.96 -5.57 -9.94
C MET A 1 10.83 -6.16 -10.76
N ARG A 2 9.95 -7.03 -10.19
CA ARG A 2 8.86 -7.70 -10.93
C ARG A 2 7.47 -7.14 -10.62
N TYR A 3 7.25 -6.62 -9.43
CA TYR A 3 5.92 -6.14 -9.04
C TYR A 3 5.97 -4.93 -8.10
N CYS A 4 5.21 -3.91 -8.43
CA CYS A 4 4.93 -2.80 -7.54
C CYS A 4 3.42 -2.51 -7.51
N PHE A 5 2.85 -2.42 -6.31
CA PHE A 5 1.53 -1.86 -6.10
C PHE A 5 1.60 -0.64 -5.20
N SER A 6 0.95 0.43 -5.60
CA SER A 6 0.90 1.67 -4.82
C SER A 6 -0.48 2.32 -4.90
N GLY A 7 -1.12 2.55 -3.77
CA GLY A 7 -2.35 3.33 -3.67
C GLY A 7 -2.08 4.83 -3.82
N THR A 8 -1.47 5.44 -2.83
CA THR A 8 -1.31 6.90 -2.71
C THR A 8 -0.01 7.45 -3.28
N GLY A 9 0.97 6.59 -3.57
CA GLY A 9 2.28 6.97 -4.13
C GLY A 9 3.47 6.50 -3.32
N ASN A 10 3.32 6.23 -2.02
CA ASN A 10 4.40 5.84 -1.12
C ASN A 10 5.25 4.67 -1.65
N SER A 11 4.61 3.55 -1.98
CA SER A 11 5.33 2.36 -2.46
C SER A 11 5.92 2.59 -3.85
N GLN A 12 5.27 3.38 -4.71
CA GLN A 12 5.82 3.73 -6.02
C GLN A 12 7.13 4.50 -5.88
N TRP A 13 7.16 5.52 -5.02
CA TRP A 13 8.38 6.28 -4.79
C TRP A 13 9.53 5.38 -4.26
N VAL A 14 9.24 4.47 -3.33
CA VAL A 14 10.24 3.50 -2.85
C VAL A 14 10.72 2.59 -3.98
N ALA A 15 9.80 2.12 -4.82
CA ALA A 15 10.12 1.28 -5.97
C ALA A 15 11.00 2.01 -6.98
N ASP A 16 10.66 3.24 -7.35
CA ASP A 16 11.41 4.06 -8.32
C ASP A 16 12.85 4.33 -7.82
N LYS A 17 13.01 4.60 -6.51
CA LYS A 17 14.35 4.78 -5.92
C LYS A 17 15.17 3.48 -5.92
N LEU A 18 14.53 2.34 -5.64
CA LEU A 18 15.21 1.04 -5.70
C LEU A 18 15.56 0.63 -7.13
N GLU A 19 14.69 0.91 -8.11
CA GLU A 19 14.99 0.66 -9.53
C GLU A 19 16.21 1.44 -10.01
N GLY A 20 16.42 2.66 -9.52
CA GLY A 20 17.64 3.44 -9.80
C GLY A 20 18.90 2.90 -9.14
N LEU A 21 18.77 1.97 -8.18
CA LEU A 21 19.88 1.38 -7.43
C LEU A 21 20.15 -0.09 -7.77
N LEU A 22 19.16 -0.80 -8.31
CA LEU A 22 19.20 -2.24 -8.58
C LEU A 22 19.22 -2.51 -10.09
N ASP A 23 19.98 -3.49 -10.50
CA ASP A 23 19.92 -4.04 -11.85
C ASP A 23 18.86 -5.14 -11.94
N ASP A 24 18.27 -5.32 -13.13
CA ASP A 24 17.41 -6.47 -13.38
C ASP A 24 18.29 -7.74 -13.54
N GLU A 25 17.99 -8.73 -12.71
CA GLU A 25 18.71 -9.99 -12.68
C GLU A 25 17.76 -11.16 -12.93
N GLU A 26 18.15 -12.08 -13.81
CA GLU A 26 17.38 -13.29 -14.08
C GLU A 26 17.32 -14.19 -12.83
N GLY A 27 16.15 -14.79 -12.58
CA GLY A 27 15.93 -15.61 -11.39
C GLY A 27 15.70 -14.83 -10.09
N VAL A 28 15.68 -13.50 -10.14
CA VAL A 28 15.37 -12.64 -8.98
C VAL A 28 13.93 -12.11 -9.08
N PHE A 29 13.16 -12.31 -8.03
CA PHE A 29 11.78 -11.81 -7.92
C PHE A 29 11.68 -10.76 -6.83
N GLY A 30 11.41 -9.52 -7.19
CA GLY A 30 11.34 -8.39 -6.27
C GLY A 30 9.96 -7.75 -6.21
N MET A 31 9.49 -7.44 -5.00
CA MET A 31 8.18 -6.82 -4.78
C MET A 31 8.26 -5.59 -3.87
N VAL A 32 7.52 -4.52 -4.24
CA VAL A 32 7.30 -3.35 -3.38
C VAL A 32 5.79 -3.07 -3.28
N PHE A 33 5.25 -3.01 -2.06
CA PHE A 33 3.83 -2.75 -1.86
C PHE A 33 3.52 -2.24 -0.45
N PRO A 34 2.34 -1.60 -0.23
CA PRO A 34 1.94 -1.12 1.08
C PRO A 34 1.33 -2.23 1.94
N VAL A 35 1.42 -2.03 3.25
CA VAL A 35 0.67 -2.84 4.23
C VAL A 35 -0.65 -2.14 4.54
N TYR A 36 -1.77 -2.86 4.39
CA TYR A 36 -3.10 -2.41 4.74
C TYR A 36 -3.67 -3.25 5.88
N GLY A 37 -4.04 -2.58 6.98
CA GLY A 37 -4.60 -3.27 8.13
C GLY A 37 -3.73 -4.43 8.63
N TRP A 38 -2.42 -4.22 8.75
CA TRP A 38 -1.43 -5.19 9.22
C TRP A 38 -1.35 -6.49 8.39
N GLY A 39 -1.58 -6.37 7.10
CA GLY A 39 -1.43 -7.47 6.15
C GLY A 39 -1.26 -6.99 4.73
N ILE A 40 -1.15 -7.92 3.79
CA ILE A 40 -1.01 -7.61 2.37
C ILE A 40 -2.35 -7.18 1.78
N PRO A 41 -2.38 -6.19 0.86
CA PRO A 41 -3.59 -5.82 0.12
C PRO A 41 -4.13 -6.99 -0.72
N LYS A 42 -5.44 -7.03 -0.92
CA LYS A 42 -6.09 -8.10 -1.70
C LYS A 42 -5.51 -8.22 -3.12
N VAL A 43 -5.27 -7.10 -3.79
CA VAL A 43 -4.67 -7.06 -5.13
C VAL A 43 -3.25 -7.65 -5.17
N VAL A 44 -2.48 -7.49 -4.08
CA VAL A 44 -1.15 -8.10 -3.94
C VAL A 44 -1.30 -9.61 -3.73
N GLU A 45 -2.25 -10.03 -2.91
CA GLU A 45 -2.55 -11.45 -2.67
C GLU A 45 -2.97 -12.15 -3.97
N GLU A 46 -3.83 -11.53 -4.77
CA GLU A 46 -4.28 -12.02 -6.07
C GLU A 46 -3.09 -12.18 -7.02
N TYR A 47 -2.28 -11.13 -7.17
CA TYR A 47 -1.07 -11.18 -8.00
C TYR A 47 -0.10 -12.30 -7.60
N VAL A 48 0.17 -12.43 -6.29
CA VAL A 48 1.08 -13.47 -5.78
C VAL A 48 0.53 -14.87 -6.04
N ARG A 49 -0.78 -15.09 -5.95
CA ARG A 49 -1.41 -16.38 -6.26
C ARG A 49 -1.30 -16.72 -7.75
N GLU A 50 -1.49 -15.73 -8.62
CA GLU A 50 -1.37 -15.89 -10.08
C GLU A 50 0.06 -16.22 -10.52
N HIS A 51 1.08 -15.68 -9.81
CA HIS A 51 2.50 -15.87 -10.13
C HIS A 51 3.22 -16.84 -9.17
N GLN A 52 2.46 -17.66 -8.42
CA GLN A 52 3.02 -18.48 -7.34
C GLN A 52 4.12 -19.42 -7.81
N GLU A 53 3.96 -20.03 -8.98
CA GLU A 53 4.96 -20.97 -9.52
C GLU A 53 6.25 -20.25 -9.97
N GLU A 54 6.13 -19.06 -10.55
CA GLU A 54 7.29 -18.21 -10.88
C GLU A 54 8.04 -17.80 -9.60
N ILE A 55 7.30 -17.37 -8.57
CA ILE A 55 7.86 -16.98 -7.26
C ILE A 55 8.57 -18.17 -6.59
N LYS A 56 7.97 -19.36 -6.64
CA LYS A 56 8.60 -20.57 -6.09
C LYS A 56 9.87 -20.98 -6.83
N ALA A 57 9.89 -20.80 -8.14
CA ALA A 57 11.04 -21.14 -8.99
C ALA A 57 12.17 -20.09 -8.92
N ALA A 58 11.89 -18.88 -8.40
CA ALA A 58 12.88 -17.83 -8.29
C ALA A 58 14.04 -18.26 -7.36
N GLN A 59 15.28 -17.97 -7.77
CA GLN A 59 16.49 -18.24 -6.99
C GLN A 59 16.58 -17.35 -5.76
N TYR A 60 16.07 -16.13 -5.88
CA TYR A 60 16.08 -15.13 -4.80
C TYR A 60 14.81 -14.29 -4.84
N VAL A 61 14.15 -14.17 -3.69
CA VAL A 61 12.94 -13.36 -3.53
C VAL A 61 13.17 -12.29 -2.48
N TRP A 62 13.02 -11.02 -2.88
CA TRP A 62 13.08 -9.91 -1.95
C TRP A 62 11.78 -9.11 -1.93
N VAL A 63 11.48 -8.53 -0.77
CA VAL A 63 10.24 -7.79 -0.53
C VAL A 63 10.52 -6.53 0.28
N VAL A 64 10.02 -5.39 -0.19
CA VAL A 64 10.00 -4.14 0.58
C VAL A 64 8.55 -3.72 0.81
N MET A 65 8.15 -3.69 2.07
CA MET A 65 6.80 -3.30 2.50
C MET A 65 6.80 -1.87 3.02
N THR A 66 5.92 -1.01 2.49
CA THR A 66 5.73 0.32 3.05
C THR A 66 4.58 0.31 4.06
N CYS A 67 4.72 1.01 5.18
CA CYS A 67 3.69 1.13 6.21
C CYS A 67 3.68 2.53 6.82
N GLY A 68 2.59 2.91 7.46
CA GLY A 68 2.53 4.14 8.27
C GLY A 68 3.40 4.00 9.52
N ASP A 69 3.16 2.95 10.30
CA ASP A 69 3.84 2.74 11.58
C ASP A 69 4.49 1.35 11.65
N ASP A 70 3.72 0.28 11.47
CA ASP A 70 4.18 -1.10 11.56
C ASP A 70 3.46 -2.03 10.58
N ILE A 71 4.04 -3.20 10.36
CA ILE A 71 3.48 -4.20 9.45
C ILE A 71 2.73 -5.35 10.15
N GLY A 72 2.74 -5.41 11.49
CA GLY A 72 2.31 -6.62 12.19
C GLY A 72 3.08 -7.86 11.70
N TYR A 73 2.35 -8.87 11.24
CA TYR A 73 2.89 -10.08 10.60
C TYR A 73 2.53 -10.17 9.11
N ALA A 74 2.48 -9.05 8.40
CA ALA A 74 2.18 -9.03 6.97
C ALA A 74 3.17 -9.87 6.14
N ASP A 75 4.44 -9.92 6.53
CA ASP A 75 5.48 -10.77 5.94
C ASP A 75 5.15 -12.27 6.05
N ARG A 76 4.67 -12.71 7.21
CA ARG A 76 4.25 -14.11 7.41
C ARG A 76 3.00 -14.46 6.59
N VAL A 77 2.07 -13.49 6.48
CA VAL A 77 0.89 -13.66 5.63
C VAL A 77 1.31 -13.80 4.17
N LEU A 78 2.25 -12.95 3.70
CA LEU A 78 2.80 -13.04 2.35
C LEU A 78 3.46 -14.39 2.09
N ASN A 79 4.37 -14.83 2.97
CA ASN A 79 5.07 -16.11 2.85
C ASN A 79 4.09 -17.29 2.71
N LYS A 80 3.01 -17.26 3.50
CA LYS A 80 1.94 -18.27 3.39
C LYS A 80 1.26 -18.26 2.02
N VAL A 81 1.02 -17.09 1.44
CA VAL A 81 0.38 -16.95 0.13
C VAL A 81 1.34 -17.35 -1.00
N MET A 82 2.62 -16.99 -0.89
CA MET A 82 3.66 -17.39 -1.85
C MET A 82 3.92 -18.90 -1.85
N GLY A 83 3.67 -19.59 -0.69
CA GLY A 83 4.04 -20.99 -0.51
C GLY A 83 5.55 -21.21 -0.33
N ARG A 84 6.29 -20.14 -0.04
CA ARG A 84 7.71 -20.11 0.36
C ARG A 84 8.00 -18.90 1.23
N GLU A 85 9.12 -18.91 1.93
CA GLU A 85 9.64 -17.71 2.56
C GLU A 85 10.34 -16.81 1.55
N ALA A 86 10.17 -15.49 1.67
CA ALA A 86 11.02 -14.54 0.99
C ALA A 86 12.43 -14.61 1.60
N ASP A 87 13.46 -14.54 0.76
CA ASP A 87 14.85 -14.59 1.22
C ASP A 87 15.21 -13.31 1.99
N THR A 88 14.69 -12.17 1.54
CA THR A 88 14.91 -10.87 2.19
C THR A 88 13.64 -10.07 2.29
N VAL A 89 13.34 -9.57 3.49
CA VAL A 89 12.16 -8.74 3.75
C VAL A 89 12.55 -7.49 4.53
N PHE A 90 12.20 -6.35 3.98
CA PHE A 90 12.32 -5.06 4.67
C PHE A 90 10.95 -4.41 4.86
N SER A 91 10.81 -3.63 5.93
CA SER A 91 9.75 -2.64 6.02
C SER A 91 10.33 -1.24 6.13
N VAL A 92 9.69 -0.29 5.47
CA VAL A 92 10.03 1.14 5.54
C VAL A 92 8.79 1.94 5.92
N GLN A 93 8.99 2.89 6.83
CA GLN A 93 7.91 3.76 7.28
C GLN A 93 7.76 4.93 6.32
N MET A 94 6.56 5.09 5.79
CA MET A 94 6.17 6.17 4.89
C MET A 94 4.99 6.95 5.48
N PRO A 95 4.73 8.17 4.99
CA PRO A 95 3.64 8.98 5.52
C PRO A 95 2.32 8.22 5.59
N ASN A 96 1.64 8.31 6.73
CA ASN A 96 0.35 7.64 6.92
C ASN A 96 -0.73 8.27 6.06
N THR A 97 -1.46 7.43 5.35
CA THR A 97 -2.62 7.78 4.53
C THR A 97 -3.88 7.00 4.92
N SER A 98 -3.86 6.31 6.06
CA SER A 98 -5.00 5.54 6.56
C SER A 98 -5.93 6.44 7.36
N VAL A 99 -7.10 6.77 6.80
CA VAL A 99 -8.07 7.70 7.42
C VAL A 99 -9.44 7.05 7.70
N CYS A 100 -9.66 5.81 7.29
CA CYS A 100 -10.94 5.13 7.48
C CYS A 100 -11.15 4.54 8.87
N LEU A 101 -10.13 4.53 9.72
CA LEU A 101 -10.23 4.02 11.09
C LEU A 101 -10.43 5.18 12.09
N PRO A 102 -11.25 5.00 13.14
CA PRO A 102 -11.29 5.92 14.26
C PRO A 102 -9.89 6.07 14.87
N GLY A 103 -9.49 7.30 15.18
CA GLY A 103 -8.18 7.61 15.78
C GLY A 103 -7.01 7.65 14.78
N PHE A 104 -7.22 7.30 13.51
CA PHE A 104 -6.20 7.42 12.47
C PHE A 104 -6.48 8.65 11.59
N ASP A 105 -5.43 9.37 11.23
CA ASP A 105 -5.45 10.47 10.29
C ASP A 105 -4.13 10.52 9.53
N VAL A 106 -4.02 11.43 8.57
CA VAL A 106 -2.74 11.70 7.89
C VAL A 106 -1.70 12.22 8.88
N ASP A 107 -0.44 11.87 8.66
CA ASP A 107 0.65 12.41 9.47
C ASP A 107 0.75 13.94 9.32
N LYS A 108 1.17 14.61 10.39
CA LYS A 108 1.61 16.00 10.32
C LYS A 108 2.85 16.12 9.43
N ASP A 109 3.08 17.29 8.85
CA ASP A 109 4.15 17.52 7.88
C ASP A 109 5.54 17.15 8.40
N GLU A 110 5.83 17.48 9.66
CA GLU A 110 7.11 17.17 10.29
C GLU A 110 7.32 15.65 10.40
N VAL A 111 6.28 14.90 10.79
CA VAL A 111 6.34 13.43 10.91
C VAL A 111 6.46 12.78 9.54
N ALA A 112 5.66 13.24 8.57
CA ALA A 112 5.71 12.76 7.21
C ALA A 112 7.09 12.96 6.59
N THR A 113 7.66 14.16 6.73
CA THR A 113 9.00 14.50 6.25
C THR A 113 10.07 13.64 6.91
N ALA A 114 10.00 13.45 8.22
CA ALA A 114 10.96 12.62 8.95
C ALA A 114 10.94 11.15 8.45
N LYS A 115 9.74 10.57 8.24
CA LYS A 115 9.59 9.21 7.69
C LYS A 115 10.23 9.08 6.30
N VAL A 116 9.97 10.04 5.41
CA VAL A 116 10.54 10.05 4.05
C VAL A 116 12.06 10.17 4.09
N GLN A 117 12.60 11.06 4.90
CA GLN A 117 14.05 11.24 5.04
C GLN A 117 14.73 9.99 5.60
N GLU A 118 14.14 9.36 6.61
CA GLU A 118 14.67 8.13 7.19
C GLU A 118 14.63 6.98 6.17
N THR A 119 13.52 6.82 5.46
CA THR A 119 13.43 5.83 4.37
C THR A 119 14.47 6.11 3.29
N ARG A 120 14.65 7.37 2.85
CA ARG A 120 15.66 7.77 1.85
C ARG A 120 17.06 7.36 2.26
N LYS A 121 17.43 7.53 3.54
CA LYS A 121 18.74 7.12 4.06
C LYS A 121 18.93 5.60 4.07
N ARG A 122 17.87 4.83 4.31
CA ARG A 122 17.92 3.35 4.39
C ARG A 122 17.92 2.67 3.03
N LEU A 123 17.42 3.30 1.97
CA LEU A 123 17.30 2.66 0.65
C LEU A 123 18.61 2.17 0.05
N PRO A 124 19.75 2.90 0.15
CA PRO A 124 21.05 2.37 -0.30
C PRO A 124 21.45 1.08 0.40
N ASP A 125 21.31 0.99 1.72
CA ASP A 125 21.66 -0.21 2.50
C ASP A 125 20.73 -1.39 2.15
N ILE A 126 19.42 -1.09 1.91
CA ILE A 126 18.46 -2.08 1.44
C ILE A 126 18.86 -2.59 0.05
N ALA A 127 19.23 -1.71 -0.86
CA ALA A 127 19.66 -2.08 -2.20
C ALA A 127 20.96 -2.90 -2.17
N GLU A 128 21.92 -2.55 -1.31
CA GLU A 128 23.15 -3.32 -1.13
C GLU A 128 22.87 -4.73 -0.61
N ALA A 129 22.01 -4.86 0.39
CA ALA A 129 21.61 -6.15 0.92
C ALA A 129 20.92 -7.04 -0.15
N ILE A 130 20.10 -6.43 -1.01
CA ILE A 130 19.44 -7.14 -2.13
C ILE A 130 20.49 -7.59 -3.17
N LYS A 131 21.44 -6.73 -3.55
CA LYS A 131 22.54 -7.06 -4.48
C LYS A 131 23.40 -8.22 -3.97
N ASN A 132 23.69 -8.19 -2.67
CA ASN A 132 24.46 -9.25 -2.01
C ASN A 132 23.68 -10.55 -1.80
N LYS A 133 22.37 -10.55 -2.14
CA LYS A 133 21.45 -11.68 -1.88
C LYS A 133 21.45 -12.10 -0.41
N ASP A 134 21.53 -11.12 0.50
CA ASP A 134 21.45 -11.36 1.93
C ASP A 134 20.13 -12.06 2.29
N LYS A 135 20.18 -12.96 3.25
CA LYS A 135 18.98 -13.63 3.78
C LYS A 135 18.64 -13.04 5.14
N LYS A 136 17.76 -12.04 5.15
CA LYS A 136 17.38 -11.36 6.39
C LYS A 136 15.96 -10.80 6.38
N THR A 137 15.38 -10.69 7.57
CA THR A 137 14.08 -10.03 7.77
C THR A 137 14.27 -8.86 8.74
N GLU A 138 14.14 -7.65 8.23
CA GLU A 138 14.32 -6.40 8.95
C GLU A 138 13.06 -5.55 8.85
N VAL A 139 12.12 -5.80 9.75
CA VAL A 139 10.76 -5.24 9.70
C VAL A 139 10.32 -4.68 11.06
N VAL A 140 9.53 -3.61 11.01
CA VAL A 140 8.89 -3.02 12.19
C VAL A 140 7.55 -3.71 12.43
N ARG A 141 7.48 -4.56 13.46
CA ARG A 141 6.27 -5.34 13.77
C ARG A 141 5.26 -4.59 14.64
N GLY A 142 5.73 -3.62 15.41
CA GLY A 142 4.91 -2.94 16.39
C GLY A 142 4.46 -3.81 17.56
N ASN A 143 3.73 -3.20 18.49
CA ASN A 143 3.16 -3.90 19.64
C ASN A 143 1.92 -4.71 19.22
N PHE A 144 1.68 -5.84 19.90
CA PHE A 144 0.52 -6.72 19.67
C PHE A 144 0.38 -7.18 18.21
N ALA A 145 1.48 -7.40 17.50
CA ALA A 145 1.50 -7.78 16.09
C ALA A 145 0.60 -8.97 15.76
N TRP A 146 0.55 -9.98 16.62
CA TRP A 146 -0.33 -11.14 16.47
C TRP A 146 -1.82 -10.75 16.48
N VAL A 147 -2.23 -9.95 17.47
CA VAL A 147 -3.62 -9.48 17.59
C VAL A 147 -4.01 -8.63 16.39
N LYS A 148 -3.13 -7.70 15.99
CA LYS A 148 -3.34 -6.85 14.83
C LYS A 148 -3.58 -7.67 13.56
N THR A 149 -2.73 -8.64 13.28
CA THR A 149 -2.77 -9.40 12.03
C THR A 149 -3.86 -10.48 12.02
N TYR A 150 -4.04 -11.20 13.12
CA TYR A 150 -4.92 -12.38 13.10
C TYR A 150 -6.31 -12.14 13.70
N VAL A 151 -6.50 -11.05 14.46
CA VAL A 151 -7.81 -10.71 15.04
C VAL A 151 -8.37 -9.43 14.39
N LEU A 152 -7.61 -8.32 14.40
CA LEU A 152 -8.12 -7.04 13.89
C LEU A 152 -8.17 -6.97 12.36
N ARG A 153 -7.19 -7.54 11.66
CA ARG A 153 -7.16 -7.53 10.19
C ARG A 153 -8.38 -8.21 9.54
N PRO A 154 -8.86 -9.39 9.97
CA PRO A 154 -10.09 -9.97 9.42
C PRO A 154 -11.30 -9.03 9.55
N LEU A 155 -11.44 -8.35 10.69
CA LEU A 155 -12.49 -7.34 10.90
C LEU A 155 -12.29 -6.13 9.99
N PHE A 156 -11.06 -5.62 9.90
CA PHE A 156 -10.70 -4.55 8.99
C PHE A 156 -11.06 -4.90 7.54
N ASN A 157 -10.67 -6.08 7.07
CA ASN A 157 -10.96 -6.53 5.71
C ASN A 157 -12.47 -6.66 5.46
N ARG A 158 -13.23 -7.15 6.45
CA ARG A 158 -14.68 -7.33 6.31
C ARG A 158 -15.45 -6.02 6.25
N PHE A 159 -15.05 -5.02 7.04
CA PHE A 159 -15.85 -3.81 7.24
C PHE A 159 -15.28 -2.57 6.55
N LEU A 160 -13.98 -2.49 6.32
CA LEU A 160 -13.31 -1.29 5.83
C LEU A 160 -12.66 -1.45 4.45
N VAL A 161 -12.33 -2.66 4.02
CA VAL A 161 -11.88 -2.92 2.64
C VAL A 161 -13.11 -3.09 1.74
N THR A 162 -13.79 -1.98 1.50
CA THR A 162 -15.01 -1.92 0.69
C THR A 162 -15.14 -0.54 0.07
N ASP A 163 -15.85 -0.44 -1.02
CA ASP A 163 -16.22 0.85 -1.62
C ASP A 163 -17.66 1.28 -1.34
N LYS A 164 -18.41 0.49 -0.59
CA LYS A 164 -19.85 0.75 -0.30
C LYS A 164 -20.10 2.07 0.43
N TYR A 165 -19.10 2.56 1.18
CA TYR A 165 -19.23 3.79 1.94
C TYR A 165 -18.70 5.02 1.21
N PHE A 166 -18.02 4.83 0.05
CA PHE A 166 -17.54 5.97 -0.72
C PHE A 166 -18.68 6.71 -1.41
N HIS A 167 -18.65 8.01 -1.29
CA HIS A 167 -19.57 8.89 -1.99
C HIS A 167 -18.90 10.24 -2.28
N THR A 168 -19.52 11.02 -3.14
CA THR A 168 -19.11 12.42 -3.38
C THR A 168 -20.05 13.37 -2.68
N ASN A 169 -19.50 14.39 -2.04
CA ASN A 169 -20.26 15.50 -1.47
C ASN A 169 -20.51 16.61 -2.52
N LYS A 170 -21.14 17.71 -2.10
CA LYS A 170 -21.52 18.85 -2.96
C LYS A 170 -20.36 19.58 -3.65
N ASN A 171 -19.13 19.39 -3.16
CA ASN A 171 -17.94 20.04 -3.71
C ASN A 171 -17.42 19.33 -4.99
N CYS A 172 -18.03 18.22 -5.41
CA CYS A 172 -17.58 17.46 -6.56
C CYS A 172 -17.79 18.24 -7.87
N ILE A 173 -16.70 18.59 -8.52
CA ILE A 173 -16.68 19.28 -9.83
C ILE A 173 -16.67 18.30 -11.02
N GLN A 174 -16.89 17.02 -10.80
CA GLN A 174 -16.96 15.97 -11.83
C GLN A 174 -15.71 15.90 -12.76
N CYS A 175 -14.55 16.27 -12.27
CA CYS A 175 -13.29 16.26 -13.03
C CYS A 175 -12.79 14.86 -13.43
N LYS A 176 -13.42 13.79 -12.95
CA LYS A 176 -13.11 12.37 -13.23
C LYS A 176 -11.67 11.94 -12.88
N ARG A 177 -10.96 12.72 -12.05
CA ARG A 177 -9.59 12.37 -11.62
C ARG A 177 -9.58 11.06 -10.81
N CYS A 178 -10.60 10.82 -9.99
CA CYS A 178 -10.79 9.56 -9.25
C CYS A 178 -11.06 8.36 -10.18
N VAL A 179 -11.82 8.56 -11.27
CA VAL A 179 -12.10 7.51 -12.27
C VAL A 179 -10.80 7.09 -12.97
N ARG A 180 -10.07 8.07 -13.55
CA ARG A 180 -8.81 7.82 -14.28
C ARG A 180 -7.69 7.33 -13.36
N GLY A 181 -7.74 7.70 -12.08
CA GLY A 181 -6.69 7.39 -11.12
C GLY A 181 -6.91 6.11 -10.33
N CYS A 182 -8.04 5.42 -10.47
CA CYS A 182 -8.29 4.18 -9.74
C CYS A 182 -7.41 3.05 -10.29
N PRO A 183 -6.48 2.48 -9.50
CA PRO A 183 -5.57 1.45 -10.00
C PRO A 183 -6.28 0.14 -10.38
N LEU A 184 -7.51 -0.05 -9.91
CA LEU A 184 -8.33 -1.23 -10.16
C LEU A 184 -9.53 -0.94 -11.07
N ASN A 185 -9.59 0.25 -11.71
CA ASN A 185 -10.70 0.67 -12.58
C ASN A 185 -12.10 0.52 -11.94
N ASN A 186 -12.18 0.59 -10.61
CA ASN A 186 -13.41 0.34 -9.83
C ASN A 186 -14.30 1.59 -9.69
N ILE A 187 -14.02 2.67 -10.41
CA ILE A 187 -14.79 3.91 -10.37
C ILE A 187 -15.20 4.31 -11.79
N THR A 188 -16.45 4.69 -11.94
CA THR A 188 -17.02 5.14 -13.24
C THR A 188 -17.94 6.35 -13.04
N THR A 189 -18.69 6.72 -14.07
CA THR A 189 -19.76 7.72 -14.00
C THR A 189 -21.08 7.08 -14.42
N ASP A 190 -22.17 7.49 -13.78
CA ASP A 190 -23.52 7.17 -14.25
C ASP A 190 -23.92 8.01 -15.47
N GLU A 191 -25.14 7.80 -15.97
CA GLU A 191 -25.70 8.53 -17.12
C GLU A 191 -25.80 10.04 -16.90
N LYS A 192 -25.86 10.50 -15.66
CA LYS A 192 -25.89 11.91 -15.27
C LYS A 192 -24.50 12.51 -15.02
N GLY A 193 -23.43 11.73 -15.25
CA GLY A 193 -22.05 12.13 -15.01
C GLY A 193 -21.62 12.08 -13.55
N LYS A 194 -22.44 11.57 -12.62
CA LYS A 194 -22.11 11.45 -11.22
C LYS A 194 -21.10 10.31 -11.03
N ILE A 195 -20.11 10.50 -10.14
CA ILE A 195 -19.12 9.48 -9.80
C ILE A 195 -19.78 8.36 -9.02
N VAL A 196 -19.55 7.12 -9.46
CA VAL A 196 -20.06 5.88 -8.82
C VAL A 196 -18.95 4.84 -8.70
N TRP A 197 -18.98 4.07 -7.62
CA TRP A 197 -18.11 2.93 -7.38
C TRP A 197 -18.81 1.66 -7.82
N LYS A 198 -18.10 0.77 -8.53
CA LYS A 198 -18.68 -0.43 -9.17
C LYS A 198 -18.98 -1.56 -8.19
N HIS A 199 -18.42 -1.51 -6.98
CA HIS A 199 -18.51 -2.55 -5.94
C HIS A 199 -17.92 -3.91 -6.33
N GLU A 200 -16.89 -3.92 -7.16
CA GLU A 200 -16.24 -5.13 -7.68
C GLU A 200 -14.89 -5.41 -7.00
N HIS A 201 -13.95 -4.50 -7.13
CA HIS A 201 -12.52 -4.76 -6.85
C HIS A 201 -11.85 -3.69 -5.98
N CYS A 202 -12.55 -3.05 -5.05
CA CYS A 202 -11.91 -2.06 -4.19
C CYS A 202 -10.98 -2.72 -3.18
N THR A 203 -9.72 -2.28 -3.15
CA THR A 203 -8.72 -2.73 -2.16
C THR A 203 -8.55 -1.75 -0.98
N GLY A 204 -9.38 -0.70 -0.90
CA GLY A 204 -9.32 0.29 0.19
C GLY A 204 -8.07 1.18 0.17
N CYS A 205 -7.47 1.39 -0.99
CA CYS A 205 -6.20 2.14 -1.12
C CYS A 205 -6.33 3.66 -0.91
N LEU A 206 -7.53 4.20 -0.82
CA LEU A 206 -7.81 5.63 -0.61
C LEU A 206 -7.24 6.60 -1.65
N ARG A 207 -6.73 6.11 -2.79
CA ARG A 207 -6.17 6.97 -3.85
C ARG A 207 -7.20 7.99 -4.36
N CYS A 208 -8.45 7.57 -4.55
CA CYS A 208 -9.54 8.45 -4.98
C CYS A 208 -9.79 9.57 -3.96
N TYR A 209 -9.75 9.25 -2.67
CA TYR A 209 -9.91 10.18 -1.56
C TYR A 209 -8.77 11.21 -1.56
N HIS A 210 -7.52 10.77 -1.43
CA HIS A 210 -6.37 11.67 -1.27
C HIS A 210 -6.06 12.51 -2.52
N ARG A 211 -6.42 12.06 -3.71
CA ARG A 211 -6.17 12.79 -4.96
C ARG A 211 -7.34 13.63 -5.45
N CYS A 212 -8.40 13.77 -4.67
CA CYS A 212 -9.52 14.62 -5.02
C CYS A 212 -9.16 16.11 -4.84
N PRO A 213 -9.10 16.92 -5.89
CA PRO A 213 -8.65 18.31 -5.80
C PRO A 213 -9.63 19.22 -5.05
N CYS A 214 -10.86 18.76 -4.84
CA CYS A 214 -11.92 19.52 -4.19
C CYS A 214 -12.35 18.87 -2.87
N GLU A 215 -11.58 17.89 -2.35
CA GLU A 215 -11.88 17.16 -1.13
C GLU A 215 -13.33 16.65 -1.09
N ALA A 216 -13.83 16.24 -2.26
CA ALA A 216 -15.23 15.90 -2.45
C ALA A 216 -15.54 14.40 -2.23
N ILE A 217 -14.56 13.56 -1.99
CA ILE A 217 -14.75 12.12 -1.77
C ILE A 217 -14.70 11.85 -0.27
N GLU A 218 -15.72 11.16 0.22
CA GLU A 218 -15.84 10.76 1.62
C GLU A 218 -16.06 9.25 1.73
N PHE A 219 -15.65 8.66 2.85
CA PHE A 219 -15.89 7.27 3.21
C PHE A 219 -16.84 7.22 4.42
N GLY A 220 -18.14 7.26 4.16
CA GLY A 220 -19.17 7.37 5.18
C GLY A 220 -18.92 8.56 6.12
N ALA A 221 -19.09 8.35 7.42
CA ALA A 221 -18.78 9.34 8.43
C ALA A 221 -17.31 9.28 8.92
N PHE A 222 -16.53 8.28 8.48
CA PHE A 222 -15.19 8.01 9.02
C PHE A 222 -14.15 9.04 8.58
N THR A 223 -14.33 9.67 7.43
CA THR A 223 -13.37 10.64 6.87
C THR A 223 -13.80 12.10 7.05
N LYS A 224 -14.95 12.33 7.69
CA LYS A 224 -15.40 13.68 7.99
C LYS A 224 -14.38 14.39 8.89
N ASN A 225 -13.91 15.55 8.45
CA ASN A 225 -12.90 16.38 9.13
C ASN A 225 -11.50 15.70 9.24
N LYS A 226 -11.19 14.75 8.38
CA LYS A 226 -9.84 14.17 8.29
C LYS A 226 -9.07 14.75 7.12
N GLY A 227 -7.75 14.75 7.26
CA GLY A 227 -6.84 15.29 6.25
C GLY A 227 -6.85 14.50 4.96
N GLN A 228 -6.61 15.20 3.86
CA GLN A 228 -6.26 14.62 2.58
C GLN A 228 -4.84 15.06 2.24
N LYS A 229 -3.99 14.11 1.85
CA LYS A 229 -2.62 14.41 1.45
C LYS A 229 -2.17 13.55 0.29
N VAL A 230 -1.55 14.21 -0.68
CA VAL A 230 -0.64 13.60 -1.63
C VAL A 230 0.73 14.14 -1.27
N HIS A 231 1.65 13.26 -0.92
CA HIS A 231 3.01 13.68 -0.63
C HIS A 231 3.79 13.84 -1.94
N ASP A 232 4.41 15.00 -2.09
CA ASP A 232 5.49 15.20 -3.04
C ASP A 232 6.78 14.80 -2.33
N PHE A 233 7.49 13.84 -2.89
CA PHE A 233 8.66 13.24 -2.24
C PHE A 233 10.00 13.73 -2.81
N ASP A 234 9.95 14.58 -3.83
CA ASP A 234 11.16 15.11 -4.52
C ASP A 234 11.63 16.44 -3.98
#